data_94989601118a4f554d37770de1cb14bc
#
_entry.id   94989601118a4f554d37770de1cb14bc
#
_cell.length_a   1.000
_cell.length_b   1.000
_cell.length_c   1.000
_cell.angle_alpha   90.00
_cell.angle_beta   90.00
_cell.angle_gamma   90.00
#
_symmetry.space_group_name_H-M   'P 1'
#
loop_
_entity.id
_entity.type
_entity.pdbx_description
1 polymer ?
#
loop_
_entity_poly.entity_id
_entity_poly.type
_entity_poly.pdbx_seq_one_letter_code
_entity_poly.pdbx_strand_id
1 'polypeptide(L)'
;MLAPILLVLGAPITLALRALPATTDRRYPGARAWIVAALHSRPVRLLTNPVIAAVLWVGGLYVMYFSDAYEYALRNHPAHLALYLHFLLSGYLFFAVLISPDPLPRRVPHMARLVVLMASLAFHAFFGVTLMSMTDVIAADWFTEVARPWGLDPLTDQRTGGGIAWGVGEIPAYAVAIVLFTQWIQADEREQRRLDRAADRDGDAALEAYNTWLRENAGR
;
A
#
# COMPACT_ATOMS: atom_id res chain seq x y z
N MET A 1 2.93 8.98 6.20
CA MET A 1 3.46 7.90 5.33
C MET A 1 4.63 7.11 5.94
N LEU A 2 5.61 7.72 6.61
CA LEU A 2 6.81 7.00 7.10
C LEU A 2 6.50 5.88 8.10
N ALA A 3 5.68 6.12 9.11
CA ALA A 3 5.40 5.11 10.15
C ALA A 3 4.81 3.79 9.59
N PRO A 4 3.77 3.80 8.73
CA PRO A 4 3.30 2.58 8.09
C PRO A 4 4.37 1.85 7.26
N ILE A 5 5.21 2.58 6.51
CA ILE A 5 6.29 1.98 5.72
C ILE A 5 7.32 1.29 6.62
N LEU A 6 7.75 1.96 7.69
CA LEU A 6 8.69 1.38 8.65
C LEU A 6 8.15 0.13 9.33
N LEU A 7 6.85 0.12 9.68
CA LEU A 7 6.19 -1.07 10.21
C LEU A 7 6.22 -2.23 9.20
N VAL A 8 5.94 -1.96 7.93
CA VAL A 8 5.96 -2.97 6.87
C VAL A 8 7.37 -3.54 6.68
N LEU A 9 8.39 -2.69 6.66
CA LEU A 9 9.79 -3.12 6.52
C LEU A 9 10.25 -4.01 7.68
N GLY A 10 9.65 -3.84 8.87
CA GLY A 10 9.87 -4.72 10.01
C GLY A 10 9.31 -6.14 9.86
N ALA A 11 8.49 -6.39 8.82
CA ALA A 11 7.85 -7.68 8.55
C ALA A 11 7.25 -8.35 9.80
N PRO A 12 6.33 -7.67 10.52
CA PRO A 12 5.87 -8.08 11.85
C PRO A 12 5.19 -9.45 11.86
N ILE A 13 4.47 -9.80 10.80
CA ILE A 13 3.81 -11.10 10.67
C ILE A 13 4.86 -12.20 10.53
N THR A 14 5.87 -12.00 9.70
CA THR A 14 7.00 -12.94 9.53
C THR A 14 7.76 -13.13 10.83
N LEU A 15 8.05 -12.06 11.56
CA LEU A 15 8.71 -12.12 12.86
C LEU A 15 7.86 -12.88 13.89
N ALA A 16 6.56 -12.57 13.97
CA ALA A 16 5.65 -13.29 14.87
C ALA A 16 5.57 -14.78 14.54
N LEU A 17 5.47 -15.14 13.25
CA LEU A 17 5.43 -16.54 12.82
C LEU A 17 6.73 -17.30 13.10
N ARG A 18 7.89 -16.61 13.12
CA ARG A 18 9.18 -17.20 13.47
C ARG A 18 9.36 -17.35 14.97
N ALA A 19 8.87 -16.38 15.75
CA ALA A 19 9.00 -16.37 17.21
C ALA A 19 8.06 -17.38 17.90
N LEU A 20 6.91 -17.68 17.29
CA LEU A 20 5.93 -18.58 17.88
C LEU A 20 6.20 -20.04 17.52
N PRO A 21 6.19 -20.96 18.51
CA PRO A 21 6.41 -22.38 18.27
C PRO A 21 5.31 -22.98 17.39
N ALA A 22 5.70 -23.87 16.49
CA ALA A 22 4.78 -24.71 15.77
C ALA A 22 4.24 -25.79 16.72
N THR A 23 2.94 -25.76 17.01
CA THR A 23 2.30 -26.82 17.78
C THR A 23 1.94 -27.98 16.86
N THR A 24 2.36 -29.19 17.24
CA THR A 24 2.05 -30.42 16.53
C THR A 24 0.70 -31.02 16.95
N ASP A 25 0.13 -30.55 18.05
CA ASP A 25 -1.14 -31.05 18.56
C ASP A 25 -2.32 -30.39 17.81
N ARG A 26 -3.06 -31.21 17.06
CA ARG A 26 -4.26 -30.77 16.33
C ARG A 26 -5.42 -30.38 17.25
N ARG A 27 -5.41 -30.82 18.50
CA ARG A 27 -6.49 -30.53 19.49
C ARG A 27 -6.37 -29.11 20.06
N TYR A 28 -5.14 -28.58 20.13
CA TYR A 28 -4.87 -27.27 20.70
C TYR A 28 -4.04 -26.43 19.72
N PRO A 29 -4.70 -25.76 18.75
CA PRO A 29 -4.01 -24.91 17.82
C PRO A 29 -3.32 -23.76 18.57
N GLY A 30 -2.00 -23.65 18.44
CA GLY A 30 -1.22 -22.58 19.05
C GLY A 30 -1.41 -21.23 18.35
N ALA A 31 -0.88 -20.17 18.96
CA ALA A 31 -0.99 -18.79 18.44
C ALA A 31 -0.56 -18.66 16.97
N ARG A 32 0.46 -19.40 16.53
CA ARG A 32 0.88 -19.44 15.12
C ARG A 32 -0.24 -19.92 14.19
N ALA A 33 -0.99 -20.96 14.58
CA ALA A 33 -2.09 -21.49 13.79
C ALA A 33 -3.24 -20.47 13.67
N TRP A 34 -3.51 -19.73 14.73
CA TRP A 34 -4.50 -18.65 14.71
C TRP A 34 -4.11 -17.51 13.78
N ILE A 35 -2.84 -17.08 13.78
CA ILE A 35 -2.34 -16.05 12.86
C ILE A 35 -2.49 -16.53 11.42
N VAL A 36 -2.11 -17.76 11.10
CA VAL A 36 -2.23 -18.34 9.77
C VAL A 36 -3.71 -18.43 9.36
N ALA A 37 -4.59 -18.88 10.24
CA ALA A 37 -6.02 -18.94 9.98
C ALA A 37 -6.63 -17.55 9.73
N ALA A 38 -6.24 -16.56 10.53
CA ALA A 38 -6.66 -15.17 10.35
C ALA A 38 -6.21 -14.61 9.01
N LEU A 39 -4.95 -14.84 8.61
CA LEU A 39 -4.42 -14.42 7.31
C LEU A 39 -5.20 -15.02 6.13
N HIS A 40 -5.68 -16.26 6.25
CA HIS A 40 -6.46 -16.91 5.20
C HIS A 40 -7.97 -16.64 5.28
N SER A 41 -8.41 -15.82 6.22
CA SER A 41 -9.81 -15.44 6.37
C SER A 41 -10.32 -14.61 5.18
N ARG A 42 -11.64 -14.66 4.93
CA ARG A 42 -12.27 -13.86 3.87
C ARG A 42 -12.09 -12.34 4.05
N PRO A 43 -12.24 -11.77 5.27
CA PRO A 43 -11.99 -10.34 5.49
C PRO A 43 -10.55 -9.92 5.14
N VAL A 44 -9.55 -10.68 5.60
CA VAL A 44 -8.14 -10.34 5.31
C VAL A 44 -7.84 -10.47 3.82
N ARG A 45 -8.41 -11.47 3.14
CA ARG A 45 -8.29 -11.61 1.68
C ARG A 45 -8.92 -10.44 0.93
N LEU A 46 -10.03 -9.90 1.42
CA LEU A 46 -10.66 -8.70 0.86
C LEU A 46 -9.80 -7.47 1.10
N LEU A 47 -9.39 -7.23 2.34
CA LEU A 47 -8.57 -6.08 2.73
C LEU A 47 -7.20 -6.06 2.03
N THR A 48 -6.60 -7.22 1.77
CA THR A 48 -5.34 -7.33 1.02
C THR A 48 -5.52 -7.22 -0.51
N ASN A 49 -6.71 -6.86 -0.99
CA ASN A 49 -6.87 -6.42 -2.36
C ASN A 49 -6.21 -5.05 -2.55
N PRO A 50 -5.29 -4.88 -3.54
CA PRO A 50 -4.54 -3.63 -3.69
C PRO A 50 -5.43 -2.40 -3.92
N VAL A 51 -6.53 -2.56 -4.64
CA VAL A 51 -7.48 -1.45 -4.88
C VAL A 51 -8.22 -1.09 -3.59
N ILE A 52 -8.68 -2.08 -2.81
CA ILE A 52 -9.36 -1.83 -1.54
C ILE A 52 -8.41 -1.17 -0.54
N ALA A 53 -7.17 -1.66 -0.44
CA ALA A 53 -6.16 -1.06 0.42
C ALA A 53 -5.85 0.39 0.02
N ALA A 54 -5.76 0.69 -1.28
CA ALA A 54 -5.58 2.04 -1.80
C ALA A 54 -6.77 2.95 -1.48
N VAL A 55 -8.00 2.46 -1.68
CA VAL A 55 -9.22 3.21 -1.35
C VAL A 55 -9.33 3.50 0.14
N LEU A 56 -8.99 2.56 0.99
CA LEU A 56 -8.98 2.78 2.44
C LEU A 56 -7.95 3.83 2.87
N TRP A 57 -6.76 3.79 2.26
CA TRP A 57 -5.67 4.71 2.57
C TRP A 57 -5.92 6.10 2.00
N VAL A 58 -6.06 6.23 0.69
CA VAL A 58 -6.22 7.53 0.03
C VAL A 58 -7.62 8.09 0.22
N GLY A 59 -8.66 7.26 0.09
CA GLY A 59 -10.04 7.67 0.31
C GLY A 59 -10.30 8.17 1.73
N GLY A 60 -9.58 7.60 2.72
CA GLY A 60 -9.60 8.08 4.10
C GLY A 60 -9.21 9.56 4.23
N LEU A 61 -8.24 10.04 3.44
CA LEU A 61 -7.87 11.46 3.40
C LEU A 61 -9.04 12.33 2.91
N TYR A 62 -9.68 11.92 1.81
CA TYR A 62 -10.80 12.66 1.25
C TYR A 62 -11.99 12.70 2.21
N VAL A 63 -12.34 11.56 2.79
CA VAL A 63 -13.44 11.49 3.78
C VAL A 63 -13.12 12.37 4.99
N MET A 64 -11.91 12.31 5.49
CA MET A 64 -11.51 13.11 6.66
C MET A 64 -11.59 14.61 6.40
N TYR A 65 -11.00 15.08 5.29
CA TYR A 65 -10.84 16.53 5.06
C TYR A 65 -12.03 17.18 4.35
N PHE A 66 -12.86 16.42 3.60
CA PHE A 66 -14.01 16.95 2.87
C PHE A 66 -15.36 16.56 3.49
N SER A 67 -15.35 16.20 4.79
CA SER A 67 -16.55 16.02 5.60
C SER A 67 -16.33 16.60 6.99
N ASP A 68 -17.36 16.55 7.83
CA ASP A 68 -17.30 17.02 9.22
C ASP A 68 -16.39 16.16 10.12
N ALA A 69 -15.83 15.07 9.59
CA ALA A 69 -15.00 14.14 10.36
C ALA A 69 -13.74 14.81 10.92
N TYR A 70 -13.14 15.74 10.19
CA TYR A 70 -11.95 16.46 10.63
C TYR A 70 -12.27 17.36 11.84
N GLU A 71 -13.28 18.20 11.74
CA GLU A 71 -13.69 19.07 12.85
C GLU A 71 -14.16 18.26 14.06
N TYR A 72 -14.94 17.20 13.84
CA TYR A 72 -15.36 16.30 14.91
C TYR A 72 -14.15 15.68 15.64
N ALA A 73 -13.12 15.30 14.92
CA ALA A 73 -11.90 14.75 15.52
C ALA A 73 -11.08 15.81 16.27
N LEU A 74 -11.06 17.07 15.81
CA LEU A 74 -10.40 18.15 16.52
C LEU A 74 -11.07 18.45 17.87
N ARG A 75 -12.40 18.30 17.94
CA ARG A 75 -13.19 18.54 19.16
C ARG A 75 -13.28 17.32 20.08
N ASN A 76 -12.98 16.11 19.56
CA ASN A 76 -13.22 14.85 20.26
C ASN A 76 -11.95 13.98 20.28
N HIS A 77 -11.31 13.89 21.45
CA HIS A 77 -10.05 13.16 21.59
C HIS A 77 -10.13 11.67 21.21
N PRO A 78 -11.15 10.88 21.60
CA PRO A 78 -11.32 9.51 21.12
C PRO A 78 -11.43 9.41 19.59
N ALA A 79 -12.15 10.32 18.92
CA ALA A 79 -12.25 10.37 17.47
C ALA A 79 -10.90 10.69 16.83
N HIS A 80 -10.13 11.59 17.42
CA HIS A 80 -8.77 11.92 16.99
C HIS A 80 -7.84 10.70 17.04
N LEU A 81 -7.87 9.93 18.13
CA LEU A 81 -7.11 8.69 18.25
C LEU A 81 -7.58 7.63 17.25
N ALA A 82 -8.88 7.52 17.00
CA ALA A 82 -9.43 6.61 16.00
C ALA A 82 -8.93 6.92 14.58
N LEU A 83 -8.81 8.21 14.24
CA LEU A 83 -8.22 8.64 12.97
C LEU A 83 -6.74 8.29 12.85
N TYR A 84 -5.94 8.51 13.88
CA TYR A 84 -4.54 8.06 13.87
C TYR A 84 -4.42 6.56 13.65
N LEU A 85 -5.25 5.78 14.35
CA LEU A 85 -5.28 4.33 14.18
C LEU A 85 -5.72 3.93 12.77
N HIS A 86 -6.74 4.60 12.22
CA HIS A 86 -7.17 4.37 10.85
C HIS A 86 -6.03 4.58 9.85
N PHE A 87 -5.34 5.72 9.91
CA PHE A 87 -4.25 6.01 8.98
C PHE A 87 -3.03 5.11 9.18
N LEU A 88 -2.74 4.70 10.41
CA LEU A 88 -1.67 3.76 10.69
C LEU A 88 -1.99 2.38 10.08
N LEU A 89 -3.19 1.86 10.32
CA LEU A 89 -3.59 0.53 9.87
C LEU A 89 -3.85 0.46 8.37
N SER A 90 -4.55 1.45 7.80
CA SER A 90 -4.81 1.50 6.35
C SER A 90 -3.53 1.73 5.56
N GLY A 91 -2.63 2.58 6.06
CA GLY A 91 -1.31 2.78 5.47
C GLY A 91 -0.43 1.53 5.59
N TYR A 92 -0.40 0.86 6.76
CA TYR A 92 0.27 -0.42 6.91
C TYR A 92 -0.25 -1.44 5.90
N LEU A 93 -1.56 -1.60 5.80
CA LEU A 93 -2.20 -2.52 4.85
C LEU A 93 -1.81 -2.20 3.40
N PHE A 94 -1.88 -0.94 3.01
CA PHE A 94 -1.54 -0.48 1.67
C PHE A 94 -0.08 -0.80 1.32
N PHE A 95 0.87 -0.39 2.14
CA PHE A 95 2.29 -0.64 1.89
C PHE A 95 2.67 -2.12 2.06
N ALA A 96 2.02 -2.87 2.95
CA ALA A 96 2.22 -4.31 3.07
C ALA A 96 1.82 -5.06 1.80
N VAL A 97 0.71 -4.66 1.16
CA VAL A 97 0.28 -5.23 -0.12
C VAL A 97 1.24 -4.86 -1.26
N LEU A 98 1.75 -3.64 -1.27
CA LEU A 98 2.69 -3.18 -2.30
C LEU A 98 4.08 -3.82 -2.16
N ILE A 99 4.70 -3.72 -0.99
CA ILE A 99 6.08 -4.20 -0.77
C ILE A 99 6.13 -5.71 -0.57
N SER A 100 5.09 -6.28 0.05
CA SER A 100 4.90 -7.73 0.29
C SER A 100 6.06 -8.44 1.01
N PRO A 101 6.62 -7.92 2.10
CA PRO A 101 7.65 -8.61 2.88
C PRO A 101 7.07 -9.76 3.70
N ASP A 102 5.80 -9.66 4.07
CA ASP A 102 5.05 -10.64 4.86
C ASP A 102 4.28 -11.63 3.95
N PRO A 103 3.97 -12.84 4.45
CA PRO A 103 3.20 -13.85 3.72
C PRO A 103 1.72 -13.47 3.63
N LEU A 104 1.37 -12.59 2.72
CA LEU A 104 -0.02 -12.20 2.49
C LEU A 104 -0.78 -13.26 1.69
N PRO A 105 -2.10 -13.41 1.90
CA PRO A 105 -2.93 -14.44 1.26
C PRO A 105 -3.07 -14.26 -0.26
N ARG A 106 -2.72 -13.10 -0.78
CA ARG A 106 -2.81 -12.76 -2.19
C ARG A 106 -1.48 -12.26 -2.72
N ARG A 107 -0.98 -12.92 -3.76
CA ARG A 107 0.16 -12.42 -4.52
C ARG A 107 -0.34 -11.50 -5.63
N VAL A 108 0.10 -10.25 -5.61
CA VAL A 108 -0.25 -9.24 -6.61
C VAL A 108 0.90 -9.12 -7.60
N PRO A 109 0.65 -9.18 -8.92
CA PRO A 109 1.70 -8.97 -9.93
C PRO A 109 2.40 -7.62 -9.76
N HIS A 110 3.70 -7.55 -10.06
CA HIS A 110 4.51 -6.35 -9.87
C HIS A 110 3.94 -5.13 -10.61
N MET A 111 3.51 -5.32 -11.86
CA MET A 111 2.88 -4.26 -12.65
C MET A 111 1.60 -3.74 -12.00
N ALA A 112 0.73 -4.61 -11.48
CA ALA A 112 -0.49 -4.18 -10.81
C ALA A 112 -0.20 -3.37 -9.53
N ARG A 113 0.85 -3.73 -8.77
CA ARG A 113 1.30 -2.96 -7.61
C ARG A 113 1.78 -1.56 -8.01
N LEU A 114 2.56 -1.48 -9.09
CA LEU A 114 3.06 -0.21 -9.61
C LEU A 114 1.92 0.69 -10.10
N VAL A 115 0.97 0.14 -10.85
CA VAL A 115 -0.21 0.88 -11.32
C VAL A 115 -1.03 1.42 -10.15
N VAL A 116 -1.27 0.60 -9.12
CA VAL A 116 -2.01 1.04 -7.92
C VAL A 116 -1.24 2.13 -7.16
N LEU A 117 0.08 2.02 -7.04
CA LEU A 117 0.90 3.06 -6.42
C LEU A 117 0.82 4.37 -7.22
N MET A 118 0.97 4.33 -8.55
CA MET A 118 0.89 5.52 -9.41
C MET A 118 -0.48 6.19 -9.35
N ALA A 119 -1.56 5.40 -9.38
CA ALA A 119 -2.91 5.91 -9.21
C ALA A 119 -3.08 6.58 -7.83
N SER A 120 -2.58 5.94 -6.77
CA SER A 120 -2.65 6.50 -5.40
C SER A 120 -1.87 7.80 -5.28
N LEU A 121 -0.70 7.91 -5.93
CA LEU A 121 0.08 9.16 -5.99
C LEU A 121 -0.69 10.27 -6.71
N ALA A 122 -1.32 9.98 -7.83
CA ALA A 122 -2.13 10.96 -8.56
C ALA A 122 -3.27 11.51 -7.67
N PHE A 123 -4.01 10.63 -6.99
CA PHE A 123 -5.07 11.05 -6.06
C PHE A 123 -4.51 11.83 -4.87
N HIS A 124 -3.35 11.45 -4.34
CA HIS A 124 -2.68 12.20 -3.26
C HIS A 124 -2.25 13.59 -3.73
N ALA A 125 -1.72 13.71 -4.94
CA ALA A 125 -1.36 15.00 -5.54
C ALA A 125 -2.60 15.89 -5.73
N PHE A 126 -3.70 15.33 -6.26
CA PHE A 126 -4.97 16.05 -6.37
C PHE A 126 -5.50 16.53 -5.02
N PHE A 127 -5.38 15.70 -3.97
CA PHE A 127 -5.75 16.09 -2.62
C PHE A 127 -4.95 17.33 -2.16
N GLY A 128 -3.63 17.32 -2.28
CA GLY A 128 -2.78 18.45 -1.91
C GLY A 128 -3.09 19.72 -2.72
N VAL A 129 -3.24 19.59 -4.04
CA VAL A 129 -3.61 20.71 -4.91
C VAL A 129 -5.00 21.27 -4.55
N THR A 130 -5.95 20.41 -4.22
CA THR A 130 -7.29 20.83 -3.79
C THR A 130 -7.19 21.68 -2.52
N LEU A 131 -6.46 21.22 -1.49
CA LEU A 131 -6.24 22.00 -0.27
C LEU A 131 -5.59 23.36 -0.53
N MET A 132 -4.61 23.40 -1.43
CA MET A 132 -3.94 24.67 -1.82
C MET A 132 -4.86 25.63 -2.58
N SER A 133 -5.83 25.11 -3.31
CA SER A 133 -6.74 25.89 -4.16
C SER A 133 -8.03 26.33 -3.44
N MET A 134 -8.27 25.84 -2.23
CA MET A 134 -9.48 26.21 -1.47
C MET A 134 -9.49 27.69 -1.13
N THR A 135 -10.70 28.25 -1.14
CA THR A 135 -10.99 29.65 -0.72
C THR A 135 -11.50 29.72 0.72
N ASP A 136 -11.93 28.58 1.25
CA ASP A 136 -12.49 28.48 2.58
C ASP A 136 -11.62 27.61 3.48
N VAL A 137 -11.60 27.92 4.77
CA VAL A 137 -10.85 27.17 5.78
C VAL A 137 -11.64 25.93 6.18
N ILE A 138 -11.02 24.77 6.14
CA ILE A 138 -11.59 23.53 6.67
C ILE A 138 -11.66 23.63 8.19
N ALA A 139 -12.80 23.26 8.80
CA ALA A 139 -13.05 23.39 10.23
C ALA A 139 -12.87 24.84 10.72
N ALA A 140 -13.39 25.82 9.97
CA ALA A 140 -13.22 27.26 10.24
C ALA A 140 -13.64 27.64 11.66
N ASP A 141 -14.72 27.07 12.18
CA ASP A 141 -15.21 27.35 13.53
C ASP A 141 -14.19 26.96 14.59
N TRP A 142 -13.57 25.78 14.45
CA TRP A 142 -12.50 25.36 15.36
C TRP A 142 -11.30 26.31 15.30
N PHE A 143 -10.82 26.65 14.10
CA PHE A 143 -9.64 27.51 13.97
C PHE A 143 -9.90 28.94 14.40
N THR A 144 -11.12 29.41 14.32
CA THR A 144 -11.53 30.71 14.87
C THR A 144 -11.55 30.71 16.40
N GLU A 145 -12.02 29.63 17.04
CA GLU A 145 -12.02 29.46 18.48
C GLU A 145 -10.61 29.39 19.08
N VAL A 146 -9.67 28.72 18.35
CA VAL A 146 -8.27 28.51 18.79
C VAL A 146 -7.33 29.58 18.23
N ALA A 147 -7.88 30.68 17.69
CA ALA A 147 -7.10 31.73 17.03
C ALA A 147 -5.89 32.17 17.87
N ARG A 148 -4.72 32.11 17.23
CA ARG A 148 -3.45 32.49 17.83
C ARG A 148 -3.07 33.90 17.36
N PRO A 149 -2.73 34.83 18.24
CA PRO A 149 -2.35 36.19 17.85
C PRO A 149 -1.01 36.25 17.08
N TRP A 150 -0.29 35.14 17.04
CA TRP A 150 1.03 35.00 16.38
C TRP A 150 0.96 33.78 15.43
N GLY A 151 0.56 33.92 14.27
CA GLY A 151 0.50 32.81 13.33
C GLY A 151 0.19 33.31 11.93
N LEU A 152 0.27 32.42 10.98
CA LEU A 152 -0.24 32.67 9.65
C LEU A 152 -1.78 32.77 9.72
N ASP A 153 -2.35 33.54 8.81
CA ASP A 153 -3.77 33.47 8.54
C ASP A 153 -4.19 32.01 8.24
N PRO A 154 -5.29 31.52 8.83
CA PRO A 154 -5.69 30.10 8.74
C PRO A 154 -5.77 29.56 7.31
N LEU A 155 -6.21 30.37 6.34
CA LEU A 155 -6.25 29.95 4.93
C LEU A 155 -4.84 29.83 4.34
N THR A 156 -3.94 30.73 4.69
CA THR A 156 -2.54 30.66 4.27
C THR A 156 -1.85 29.46 4.90
N ASP A 157 -2.13 29.16 6.17
CA ASP A 157 -1.60 27.99 6.88
C ASP A 157 -2.10 26.69 6.23
N GLN A 158 -3.41 26.59 5.93
CA GLN A 158 -4.01 25.46 5.22
C GLN A 158 -3.36 25.24 3.85
N ARG A 159 -3.16 26.27 3.08
CA ARG A 159 -2.49 26.19 1.76
C ARG A 159 -1.05 25.74 1.88
N THR A 160 -0.34 26.26 2.84
CA THR A 160 1.04 25.85 3.16
C THR A 160 1.09 24.38 3.58
N GLY A 161 0.18 23.97 4.46
CA GLY A 161 0.02 22.57 4.88
C GLY A 161 -0.29 21.64 3.69
N GLY A 162 -1.17 22.07 2.78
CA GLY A 162 -1.48 21.35 1.53
C GLY A 162 -0.24 21.16 0.65
N GLY A 163 0.57 22.22 0.49
CA GLY A 163 1.82 22.16 -0.27
C GLY A 163 2.87 21.23 0.37
N ILE A 164 3.01 21.27 1.69
CA ILE A 164 3.89 20.36 2.44
C ILE A 164 3.40 18.91 2.31
N ALA A 165 2.10 18.67 2.48
CA ALA A 165 1.51 17.34 2.34
C ALA A 165 1.76 16.77 0.95
N TRP A 166 1.59 17.58 -0.09
CA TRP A 166 1.88 17.19 -1.46
C TRP A 166 3.37 16.89 -1.66
N GLY A 167 4.25 17.85 -1.44
CA GLY A 167 5.68 17.73 -1.78
C GLY A 167 6.43 16.70 -0.91
N VAL A 168 6.24 16.73 0.41
CA VAL A 168 6.93 15.81 1.32
C VAL A 168 6.32 14.40 1.28
N GLY A 169 5.01 14.31 1.03
CA GLY A 169 4.31 13.01 0.94
C GLY A 169 4.76 12.16 -0.25
N GLU A 170 5.23 12.76 -1.33
CA GLU A 170 5.68 12.03 -2.52
C GLU A 170 7.03 11.33 -2.34
N ILE A 171 7.93 11.87 -1.51
CA ILE A 171 9.28 11.30 -1.32
C ILE A 171 9.26 9.83 -0.89
N PRO A 172 8.52 9.43 0.16
CA PRO A 172 8.42 8.01 0.56
C PRO A 172 7.79 7.14 -0.53
N ALA A 173 6.87 7.67 -1.30
CA ALA A 173 6.19 6.93 -2.35
C ALA A 173 7.12 6.67 -3.55
N TYR A 174 7.98 7.62 -3.93
CA TYR A 174 9.04 7.36 -4.92
C TYR A 174 10.03 6.31 -4.44
N ALA A 175 10.39 6.31 -3.15
CA ALA A 175 11.24 5.27 -2.59
C ALA A 175 10.57 3.87 -2.72
N VAL A 176 9.27 3.76 -2.44
CA VAL A 176 8.50 2.53 -2.65
C VAL A 176 8.45 2.16 -4.14
N ALA A 177 8.27 3.11 -5.04
CA ALA A 177 8.30 2.86 -6.49
C ALA A 177 9.63 2.24 -6.94
N ILE A 178 10.76 2.75 -6.44
CA ILE A 178 12.09 2.19 -6.72
C ILE A 178 12.18 0.75 -6.21
N VAL A 179 11.70 0.48 -4.99
CA VAL A 179 11.67 -0.88 -4.42
C VAL A 179 10.83 -1.82 -5.30
N LEU A 180 9.66 -1.40 -5.73
CA LEU A 180 8.79 -2.21 -6.61
C LEU A 180 9.44 -2.48 -7.96
N PHE A 181 10.09 -1.48 -8.53
CA PHE A 181 10.78 -1.61 -9.80
C PHE A 181 11.97 -2.57 -9.71
N THR A 182 12.78 -2.47 -8.65
CA THR A 182 13.89 -3.40 -8.41
C THR A 182 13.41 -4.82 -8.16
N GLN A 183 12.30 -5.00 -7.42
CA GLN A 183 11.67 -6.32 -7.23
C GLN A 183 11.19 -6.91 -8.56
N TRP A 184 10.65 -6.08 -9.44
CA TRP A 184 10.19 -6.53 -10.76
C TRP A 184 11.36 -7.00 -11.62
N ILE A 185 12.42 -6.20 -11.76
CA ILE A 185 13.63 -6.59 -12.52
C ILE A 185 14.19 -7.92 -12.00
N GLN A 186 14.35 -8.04 -10.68
CA GLN A 186 14.87 -9.27 -10.08
C GLN A 186 13.96 -10.48 -10.30
N ALA A 187 12.64 -10.28 -10.38
CA ALA A 187 11.70 -11.36 -10.66
C ALA A 187 11.80 -11.81 -12.11
N ASP A 188 11.93 -10.87 -13.03
CA ASP A 188 12.09 -11.11 -14.47
C ASP A 188 13.39 -11.87 -14.77
N GLU A 189 14.52 -11.42 -14.21
CA GLU A 189 15.79 -12.12 -14.32
C GLU A 189 15.76 -13.56 -13.77
N ARG A 190 15.05 -13.77 -12.65
CA ARG A 190 14.91 -15.13 -12.09
C ARG A 190 14.11 -16.04 -13.01
N GLU A 191 13.06 -15.52 -13.63
CA GLU A 191 12.26 -16.28 -14.58
C GLU A 191 13.04 -16.58 -15.84
N GLN A 192 13.78 -15.61 -16.41
CA GLN A 192 14.67 -15.84 -17.55
C GLN A 192 15.69 -16.96 -17.26
N ARG A 193 16.42 -16.85 -16.14
CA ARG A 193 17.37 -17.91 -15.73
C ARG A 193 16.73 -19.27 -15.49
N ARG A 194 15.45 -19.31 -15.16
CA ARG A 194 14.69 -20.56 -15.01
C ARG A 194 14.35 -21.17 -16.38
N LEU A 195 13.92 -20.33 -17.32
CA LEU A 195 13.63 -20.74 -18.69
C LEU A 195 14.89 -21.22 -19.40
N ASP A 196 16.01 -20.49 -19.29
CA ASP A 196 17.30 -20.90 -19.89
C ASP A 196 17.73 -22.25 -19.35
N ARG A 197 17.65 -22.47 -18.02
CA ARG A 197 17.97 -23.78 -17.43
C ARG A 197 17.01 -24.89 -17.82
N ALA A 198 15.78 -24.59 -18.20
CA ALA A 198 14.84 -25.57 -18.73
C ALA A 198 15.21 -25.92 -20.16
N ALA A 199 15.47 -24.92 -21.02
CA ALA A 199 15.92 -25.09 -22.38
C ALA A 199 17.24 -25.92 -22.46
N ASP A 200 18.24 -25.58 -21.62
CA ASP A 200 19.49 -26.34 -21.53
C ASP A 200 19.27 -27.82 -21.18
N ARG A 201 18.26 -28.16 -20.34
CA ARG A 201 17.97 -29.53 -19.94
C ARG A 201 17.22 -30.31 -21.02
N ASP A 202 16.32 -29.65 -21.73
CA ASP A 202 15.39 -30.28 -22.69
C ASP A 202 15.91 -30.16 -24.12
N GLY A 203 17.12 -29.61 -24.32
CA GLY A 203 17.75 -29.43 -25.65
C GLY A 203 16.91 -28.57 -26.59
N ASP A 204 16.28 -27.50 -26.06
CA ASP A 204 15.39 -26.61 -26.81
C ASP A 204 14.20 -27.31 -27.50
N ALA A 205 13.74 -28.44 -26.94
CA ALA A 205 12.66 -29.26 -27.53
C ALA A 205 11.38 -28.43 -27.82
N ALA A 206 11.07 -27.44 -27.02
CA ALA A 206 9.93 -26.54 -27.26
C ALA A 206 10.13 -25.66 -28.49
N LEU A 207 11.34 -25.18 -28.73
CA LEU A 207 11.71 -24.39 -29.91
C LEU A 207 11.70 -25.25 -31.17
N GLU A 208 12.21 -26.48 -31.11
CA GLU A 208 12.17 -27.43 -32.22
C GLU A 208 10.73 -27.81 -32.60
N ALA A 209 9.88 -28.07 -31.60
CA ALA A 209 8.46 -28.33 -31.82
C ALA A 209 7.75 -27.14 -32.48
N TYR A 210 8.03 -25.91 -32.01
CA TYR A 210 7.48 -24.69 -32.60
C TYR A 210 7.97 -24.47 -34.03
N ASN A 211 9.25 -24.67 -34.33
CA ASN A 211 9.83 -24.55 -35.66
C ASN A 211 9.27 -25.62 -36.60
N THR A 212 8.98 -26.81 -36.10
CA THR A 212 8.35 -27.88 -36.87
C THR A 212 6.91 -27.49 -37.21
N TRP A 213 6.15 -27.01 -36.24
CA TRP A 213 4.79 -26.51 -36.46
C TRP A 213 4.75 -25.37 -37.48
N LEU A 214 5.70 -24.39 -37.40
CA LEU A 214 5.81 -23.32 -38.40
C LEU A 214 6.06 -23.85 -39.79
N ARG A 215 6.96 -24.82 -39.96
CA ARG A 215 7.25 -25.43 -41.28
C ARG A 215 6.02 -26.14 -41.86
N GLU A 216 5.25 -26.83 -41.04
CA GLU A 216 4.03 -27.54 -41.45
C GLU A 216 2.88 -26.56 -41.81
N ASN A 217 2.86 -25.39 -41.27
CA ASN A 217 1.79 -24.39 -41.49
C ASN A 217 2.20 -23.18 -42.37
N ALA A 218 3.47 -23.09 -42.76
CA ALA A 218 3.98 -22.01 -43.64
C ALA A 218 3.48 -22.08 -45.10
N GLY A 219 2.77 -23.15 -45.48
CA GLY A 219 2.22 -23.38 -46.82
C GLY A 219 0.70 -23.22 -46.91
N ARG A 220 0.05 -22.78 -45.87
CA ARG A 220 -1.39 -22.47 -45.83
C ARG A 220 -1.63 -20.96 -45.77
#